data_957587a181303d400491a91c278fd357
#
_entry.id   957587a181303d400491a91c278fd357
#
_cell.length_a   1.000
_cell.length_b   1.000
_cell.length_c   1.000
_cell.angle_alpha   90.00
_cell.angle_beta   90.00
_cell.angle_gamma   90.00
#
_symmetry.space_group_name_H-M   'P 1'
#
loop_
_entity.id
_entity.type
_entity.pdbx_description
1 polymer ?
#
loop_
_entity_poly.entity_id
_entity_poly.type
_entity_poly.pdbx_seq_one_letter_code
_entity_poly.pdbx_strand_id
1 'polypeptide(L)'
;MPKIIDEFFTGPLLPPLLSWSGEPEDWRLTPDGLVVAPAAGTDFWQRTHYGFRVDRGPCLMTPVSGDFTIEAEVSFRPVHQYDQAGLMVRLSPDCWLKTSVEYEPDGPSRLGVVVTNNGWSDWSTQDFKGDGISLKVSRVAGDYSVHALLSGDWTQLRICHLAEDDGVRPVTAGLYACSPQGAGFQATFRRLCILT
;
A
#
# COMPACT_ATOMS: atom_id res chain seq x y z
N MET A 1 15.81 0.59 -16.25
CA MET A 1 14.36 0.60 -16.34
C MET A 1 13.90 2.03 -16.53
N PRO A 2 13.04 2.32 -17.51
CA PRO A 2 12.45 3.64 -17.69
C PRO A 2 11.53 3.97 -16.51
N LYS A 3 11.46 5.25 -16.13
CA LYS A 3 10.56 5.72 -15.08
C LYS A 3 9.21 6.07 -15.70
N ILE A 4 8.12 5.51 -15.19
CA ILE A 4 6.75 5.92 -15.53
C ILE A 4 6.31 7.05 -14.61
N ILE A 5 6.60 6.93 -13.30
CA ILE A 5 6.28 7.90 -12.26
C ILE A 5 7.51 8.09 -11.38
N ASP A 6 7.82 9.33 -11.02
CA ASP A 6 8.73 9.70 -9.93
C ASP A 6 8.17 10.99 -9.31
N GLU A 7 7.27 10.82 -8.38
CA GLU A 7 6.43 11.88 -7.85
C GLU A 7 6.72 12.13 -6.37
N PHE A 8 6.93 13.39 -6.01
CA PHE A 8 7.16 13.86 -4.64
C PHE A 8 5.96 14.57 -4.03
N PHE A 9 4.88 14.71 -4.80
CA PHE A 9 3.63 15.32 -4.37
C PHE A 9 3.75 16.77 -3.87
N THR A 10 4.76 17.48 -4.35
CA THR A 10 5.01 18.90 -4.01
C THR A 10 4.39 19.90 -5.00
N GLY A 11 3.80 19.40 -6.08
CA GLY A 11 3.08 20.19 -7.07
C GLY A 11 1.67 20.58 -6.61
N PRO A 12 0.98 21.46 -7.36
CA PRO A 12 -0.38 21.90 -7.02
C PRO A 12 -1.48 20.88 -7.38
N LEU A 13 -1.17 19.87 -8.17
CA LEU A 13 -2.12 18.86 -8.67
C LEU A 13 -1.48 17.47 -8.64
N LEU A 14 -2.32 16.43 -8.49
CA LEU A 14 -1.88 15.05 -8.67
C LEU A 14 -1.48 14.80 -10.13
N PRO A 15 -0.48 13.94 -10.37
CA PRO A 15 -0.13 13.49 -11.71
C PRO A 15 -1.34 12.89 -12.44
N PRO A 16 -1.57 13.22 -13.72
CA PRO A 16 -2.72 12.70 -14.48
C PRO A 16 -2.78 11.17 -14.62
N LEU A 17 -1.65 10.50 -14.44
CA LEU A 17 -1.58 9.04 -14.46
C LEU A 17 -2.14 8.38 -13.19
N LEU A 18 -2.26 9.12 -12.11
CA LEU A 18 -2.79 8.61 -10.84
C LEU A 18 -4.28 8.96 -10.71
N SER A 19 -5.06 8.00 -10.28
CA SER A 19 -6.48 8.17 -10.02
C SER A 19 -6.88 7.52 -8.70
N TRP A 20 -7.82 8.16 -8.00
CA TRP A 20 -8.38 7.59 -6.79
C TRP A 20 -9.36 6.44 -7.10
N SER A 21 -9.19 5.36 -6.36
CA SER A 21 -10.21 4.36 -6.11
C SER A 21 -10.64 4.52 -4.66
N GLY A 22 -11.89 4.95 -4.43
CA GLY A 22 -12.36 5.32 -3.09
C GLY A 22 -11.68 6.60 -2.58
N GLU A 23 -11.81 7.70 -3.33
CA GLU A 23 -11.23 9.00 -2.95
C GLU A 23 -11.63 9.39 -1.53
N PRO A 24 -10.66 9.69 -0.63
CA PRO A 24 -10.96 10.13 0.73
C PRO A 24 -11.51 11.57 0.73
N GLU A 25 -12.37 11.89 1.70
CA GLU A 25 -12.89 13.26 1.86
C GLU A 25 -11.79 14.25 2.29
N ASP A 26 -10.78 13.78 3.03
CA ASP A 26 -9.65 14.60 3.51
C ASP A 26 -8.33 14.07 2.93
N TRP A 27 -7.88 14.73 1.88
CA TRP A 27 -6.52 14.60 1.36
C TRP A 27 -6.02 15.95 0.86
N ARG A 28 -4.71 16.12 0.85
CA ARG A 28 -4.10 17.37 0.39
C ARG A 28 -2.65 17.18 -0.03
N LEU A 29 -2.21 17.99 -0.97
CA LEU A 29 -0.79 18.16 -1.32
C LEU A 29 -0.18 19.20 -0.38
N THR A 30 0.99 18.90 0.14
CA THR A 30 1.75 19.76 1.05
C THR A 30 3.22 19.82 0.62
N PRO A 31 4.02 20.75 1.16
CA PRO A 31 5.48 20.72 0.92
C PRO A 31 6.16 19.41 1.35
N ASP A 32 5.55 18.66 2.27
CA ASP A 32 6.08 17.38 2.78
C ASP A 32 5.56 16.17 2.01
N GLY A 33 4.68 16.35 1.01
CA GLY A 33 4.10 15.28 0.20
C GLY A 33 2.57 15.24 0.21
N LEU A 34 2.00 14.11 -0.20
CA LEU A 34 0.56 13.83 -0.19
C LEU A 34 0.13 13.34 1.20
N VAL A 35 -0.70 14.12 1.87
CA VAL A 35 -1.36 13.74 3.13
C VAL A 35 -2.71 13.11 2.82
N VAL A 36 -2.98 11.95 3.39
CA VAL A 36 -4.24 11.19 3.27
C VAL A 36 -4.77 10.87 4.66
N ALA A 37 -6.04 11.22 4.91
CA ALA A 37 -6.75 10.87 6.14
C ALA A 37 -7.92 9.92 5.79
N PRO A 38 -7.76 8.62 5.92
CA PRO A 38 -8.82 7.66 5.61
C PRO A 38 -9.96 7.76 6.62
N ALA A 39 -11.20 7.55 6.14
CA ALA A 39 -12.37 7.48 6.99
C ALA A 39 -12.32 6.25 7.90
N ALA A 40 -13.03 6.33 9.02
CA ALA A 40 -13.21 5.19 9.92
C ALA A 40 -13.89 4.00 9.22
N GLY A 41 -13.52 2.78 9.59
CA GLY A 41 -14.05 1.55 9.06
C GLY A 41 -13.55 1.20 7.65
N THR A 42 -12.46 1.84 7.18
CA THR A 42 -11.79 1.47 5.94
C THR A 42 -10.80 0.34 6.19
N ASP A 43 -10.79 -0.67 5.33
CA ASP A 43 -9.84 -1.78 5.35
C ASP A 43 -9.90 -2.57 4.03
N PHE A 44 -8.90 -3.46 3.84
CA PHE A 44 -8.87 -4.51 2.83
C PHE A 44 -8.53 -5.83 3.51
N TRP A 45 -9.54 -6.69 3.68
CA TRP A 45 -9.43 -8.01 4.27
C TRP A 45 -10.50 -8.95 3.73
N GLN A 46 -10.13 -10.21 3.46
CA GLN A 46 -11.04 -11.21 2.93
C GLN A 46 -11.01 -12.48 3.79
N ARG A 47 -12.09 -12.73 4.52
CA ARG A 47 -12.50 -13.97 5.22
C ARG A 47 -11.55 -14.53 6.28
N THR A 48 -10.28 -14.77 5.95
CA THR A 48 -9.34 -15.57 6.75
C THR A 48 -9.36 -15.18 8.22
N HIS A 49 -9.44 -16.17 9.10
CA HIS A 49 -9.40 -16.09 10.55
C HIS A 49 -10.58 -15.33 11.19
N TYR A 50 -10.86 -14.11 10.73
CA TYR A 50 -11.86 -13.22 11.34
C TYR A 50 -13.27 -13.38 10.75
N GLY A 51 -13.42 -14.04 9.59
CA GLY A 51 -14.70 -14.30 8.95
C GLY A 51 -15.37 -13.11 8.26
N PHE A 52 -14.91 -11.87 8.46
CA PHE A 52 -15.45 -10.70 7.78
C PHE A 52 -14.81 -10.45 6.41
N ARG A 53 -15.48 -9.63 5.62
CA ARG A 53 -14.97 -9.11 4.34
C ARG A 53 -15.10 -7.59 4.34
N VAL A 54 -14.01 -6.90 4.11
CA VAL A 54 -13.95 -5.46 3.88
C VAL A 54 -13.09 -5.21 2.64
N ASP A 55 -13.61 -4.44 1.71
CA ASP A 55 -12.94 -4.08 0.46
C ASP A 55 -13.23 -2.60 0.17
N ARG A 56 -12.81 -1.73 1.08
CA ARG A 56 -13.01 -0.29 0.95
C ARG A 56 -11.93 0.49 1.67
N GLY A 57 -11.36 1.45 0.99
CA GLY A 57 -10.36 2.38 1.49
C GLY A 57 -9.80 3.20 0.34
N PRO A 58 -9.20 4.34 0.62
CA PRO A 58 -8.56 5.16 -0.40
C PRO A 58 -7.33 4.46 -0.97
N CYS A 59 -7.32 4.35 -2.30
CA CYS A 59 -6.17 3.91 -3.07
C CYS A 59 -5.90 4.91 -4.19
N LEU A 60 -4.69 5.44 -4.28
CA LEU A 60 -4.23 6.28 -5.39
C LEU A 60 -3.39 5.43 -6.33
N MET A 61 -3.96 5.05 -7.48
CA MET A 61 -3.49 3.95 -8.31
C MET A 61 -3.25 4.37 -9.76
N THR A 62 -2.43 3.57 -10.46
CA THR A 62 -2.26 3.64 -11.90
C THR A 62 -2.19 2.23 -12.51
N PRO A 63 -2.68 2.01 -13.74
CA PRO A 63 -2.43 0.76 -14.48
C PRO A 63 -0.94 0.64 -14.85
N VAL A 64 -0.36 -0.54 -14.62
CA VAL A 64 1.02 -0.85 -15.00
C VAL A 64 1.06 -2.19 -15.74
N SER A 65 1.75 -2.25 -16.87
CA SER A 65 1.89 -3.44 -17.69
C SER A 65 3.31 -4.00 -17.62
N GLY A 66 3.44 -5.31 -17.81
CA GLY A 66 4.74 -6.01 -17.82
C GLY A 66 5.42 -6.02 -16.47
N ASP A 67 6.74 -6.23 -16.47
CA ASP A 67 7.55 -6.20 -15.27
C ASP A 67 7.71 -4.77 -14.76
N PHE A 68 7.64 -4.58 -13.44
CA PHE A 68 7.81 -3.25 -12.84
C PHE A 68 8.33 -3.32 -11.41
N THR A 69 8.80 -2.20 -10.93
CA THR A 69 9.07 -1.94 -9.51
C THR A 69 8.35 -0.68 -9.08
N ILE A 70 7.58 -0.77 -8.00
CA ILE A 70 6.95 0.37 -7.34
C ILE A 70 7.59 0.57 -5.96
N GLU A 71 7.95 1.81 -5.65
CA GLU A 71 8.51 2.22 -4.37
C GLU A 71 7.73 3.39 -3.79
N ALA A 72 7.49 3.39 -2.48
CA ALA A 72 6.92 4.54 -1.78
C ALA A 72 7.66 4.82 -0.49
N GLU A 73 7.78 6.10 -0.16
CA GLU A 73 8.19 6.59 1.15
C GLU A 73 6.96 7.14 1.86
N VAL A 74 6.62 6.58 3.02
CA VAL A 74 5.45 6.96 3.81
C VAL A 74 5.82 7.18 5.27
N SER A 75 5.28 8.22 5.87
CA SER A 75 5.26 8.46 7.31
C SER A 75 3.83 8.51 7.82
N PHE A 76 3.62 8.15 9.08
CA PHE A 76 2.28 7.98 9.62
C PHE A 76 2.14 8.59 11.01
N ARG A 77 0.95 9.15 11.28
CA ARG A 77 0.50 9.62 12.58
C ARG A 77 -0.73 8.83 12.99
N PRO A 78 -0.55 7.59 13.49
CA PRO A 78 -1.65 6.71 13.83
C PRO A 78 -2.37 7.19 15.08
N VAL A 79 -3.65 6.82 15.20
CA VAL A 79 -4.52 7.16 16.33
C VAL A 79 -5.14 5.90 16.90
N HIS A 80 -5.58 4.98 16.04
CA HIS A 80 -6.29 3.76 16.43
C HIS A 80 -5.55 2.52 15.95
N GLN A 81 -5.75 1.42 16.67
CA GLN A 81 -5.20 0.12 16.28
C GLN A 81 -5.55 -0.19 14.80
N TYR A 82 -4.59 -0.77 14.08
CA TYR A 82 -4.64 -1.12 12.66
C TYR A 82 -4.64 0.05 11.68
N ASP A 83 -4.48 1.29 12.14
CA ASP A 83 -4.19 2.40 11.23
C ASP A 83 -2.97 2.04 10.38
N GLN A 84 -3.11 2.13 9.05
CA GLN A 84 -2.14 1.57 8.12
C GLN A 84 -2.04 2.35 6.82
N ALA A 85 -0.82 2.41 6.27
CA ALA A 85 -0.57 3.01 4.97
C ALA A 85 0.63 2.37 4.28
N GLY A 86 0.61 2.29 2.96
CA GLY A 86 1.69 1.71 2.19
C GLY A 86 1.36 1.51 0.71
N LEU A 87 1.80 0.38 0.15
CA LEU A 87 1.64 0.02 -1.25
C LEU A 87 0.56 -1.05 -1.45
N MET A 88 -0.16 -0.94 -2.56
CA MET A 88 -1.11 -1.95 -3.03
C MET A 88 -0.87 -2.27 -4.50
N VAL A 89 -0.98 -3.56 -4.85
CA VAL A 89 -1.13 -4.06 -6.23
C VAL A 89 -2.43 -4.84 -6.29
N ARG A 90 -3.28 -4.56 -7.29
CA ARG A 90 -4.64 -5.10 -7.33
C ARG A 90 -5.06 -5.48 -8.74
N LEU A 91 -5.63 -6.66 -8.87
CA LEU A 91 -6.28 -7.17 -10.08
C LEU A 91 -7.81 -7.16 -9.94
N SER A 92 -8.32 -7.64 -8.79
CA SER A 92 -9.75 -7.70 -8.50
C SER A 92 -10.02 -7.54 -7.00
N PRO A 93 -11.30 -7.50 -6.54
CA PRO A 93 -11.64 -7.57 -5.11
C PRO A 93 -11.13 -8.83 -4.40
N ASP A 94 -10.93 -9.90 -5.13
CA ASP A 94 -10.55 -11.22 -4.62
C ASP A 94 -9.08 -11.57 -4.90
N CYS A 95 -8.31 -10.67 -5.58
CA CYS A 95 -6.91 -10.90 -5.93
C CYS A 95 -6.09 -9.60 -5.86
N TRP A 96 -5.28 -9.47 -4.80
CA TRP A 96 -4.44 -8.29 -4.54
C TRP A 96 -3.35 -8.58 -3.51
N LEU A 97 -2.35 -7.72 -3.44
CA LEU A 97 -1.42 -7.64 -2.33
C LEU A 97 -1.37 -6.22 -1.77
N LYS A 98 -1.20 -6.09 -0.46
CA LYS A 98 -0.86 -4.83 0.21
C LYS A 98 0.33 -5.03 1.13
N THR A 99 1.14 -4.00 1.31
CA THR A 99 2.24 -3.96 2.29
C THR A 99 2.24 -2.63 3.01
N SER A 100 2.36 -2.68 4.33
CA SER A 100 2.25 -1.51 5.21
C SER A 100 2.89 -1.75 6.56
N VAL A 101 2.92 -0.68 7.37
CA VAL A 101 2.98 -0.81 8.82
C VAL A 101 1.56 -0.62 9.35
N GLU A 102 1.09 -1.54 10.19
CA GLU A 102 -0.17 -1.48 10.92
C GLU A 102 0.12 -1.12 12.38
N TYR A 103 -0.52 -0.09 12.87
CA TYR A 103 -0.27 0.45 14.21
C TYR A 103 -0.85 -0.46 15.30
N GLU A 104 -0.03 -0.69 16.35
CA GLU A 104 -0.43 -1.37 17.58
C GLU A 104 -0.18 -0.44 18.78
N PRO A 105 -1.22 -0.07 19.56
CA PRO A 105 -1.07 0.89 20.67
C PRO A 105 -0.26 0.33 21.85
N ASP A 106 -0.35 -0.98 22.10
CA ASP A 106 0.22 -1.63 23.27
C ASP A 106 1.53 -2.38 22.99
N GLY A 107 2.14 -2.18 21.83
CA GLY A 107 3.35 -2.89 21.43
C GLY A 107 4.04 -2.30 20.19
N PRO A 108 5.00 -3.03 19.64
CA PRO A 108 5.55 -2.65 18.35
C PRO A 108 4.46 -2.79 17.27
N SER A 109 4.41 -1.81 16.36
CA SER A 109 3.56 -1.89 15.17
C SER A 109 3.96 -3.10 14.31
N ARG A 110 3.11 -3.48 13.36
CA ARG A 110 3.31 -4.65 12.51
C ARG A 110 3.66 -4.25 11.08
N LEU A 111 4.93 -4.39 10.72
CA LEU A 111 5.34 -4.34 9.32
C LEU A 111 4.93 -5.66 8.67
N GLY A 112 4.12 -5.59 7.62
CA GLY A 112 3.56 -6.80 7.05
C GLY A 112 3.19 -6.73 5.59
N VAL A 113 2.81 -7.91 5.10
CA VAL A 113 2.30 -8.11 3.75
C VAL A 113 1.04 -8.97 3.83
N VAL A 114 -0.05 -8.49 3.25
CA VAL A 114 -1.25 -9.28 3.01
C VAL A 114 -1.30 -9.65 1.54
N VAL A 115 -1.48 -10.94 1.26
CA VAL A 115 -1.74 -11.46 -0.09
C VAL A 115 -3.13 -12.07 -0.09
N THR A 116 -3.97 -11.61 -1.01
CA THR A 116 -5.31 -12.16 -1.18
C THR A 116 -5.40 -12.85 -2.52
N ASN A 117 -5.74 -14.13 -2.49
CA ASN A 117 -6.01 -14.96 -3.65
C ASN A 117 -7.35 -15.68 -3.48
N ASN A 118 -8.18 -15.67 -4.53
CA ASN A 118 -9.50 -16.31 -4.52
C ASN A 118 -10.39 -15.85 -3.35
N GLY A 119 -10.21 -14.59 -2.91
CA GLY A 119 -10.94 -14.02 -1.79
C GLY A 119 -10.56 -14.56 -0.42
N TRP A 120 -9.32 -15.02 -0.23
CA TRP A 120 -8.75 -15.40 1.06
C TRP A 120 -7.46 -14.64 1.29
N SER A 121 -7.41 -13.90 2.39
CA SER A 121 -6.23 -13.11 2.79
C SER A 121 -5.26 -13.94 3.60
N ASP A 122 -3.98 -13.78 3.32
CA ASP A 122 -2.86 -14.39 4.01
C ASP A 122 -1.91 -13.29 4.46
N TRP A 123 -1.69 -13.16 5.76
CA TRP A 123 -0.93 -12.08 6.37
C TRP A 123 0.33 -12.58 7.06
N SER A 124 1.48 -12.01 6.70
CA SER A 124 2.74 -12.19 7.42
C SER A 124 3.19 -10.87 8.03
N THR A 125 3.70 -10.91 9.28
CA THR A 125 4.13 -9.71 10.01
C THR A 125 5.43 -9.90 10.74
N GLN A 126 6.08 -8.77 11.03
CA GLN A 126 7.18 -8.65 11.98
C GLN A 126 7.07 -7.35 12.76
N ASP A 127 7.73 -7.30 13.91
CA ASP A 127 7.75 -6.10 14.76
C ASP A 127 8.42 -4.93 14.03
N PHE A 128 7.83 -3.75 14.17
CA PHE A 128 8.36 -2.52 13.61
C PHE A 128 8.27 -1.37 14.63
N LYS A 129 9.35 -0.57 14.70
CA LYS A 129 9.41 0.64 15.51
C LYS A 129 9.88 1.78 14.62
N GLY A 130 9.02 2.75 14.43
CA GLY A 130 9.28 3.94 13.61
C GLY A 130 7.98 4.63 13.19
N ASP A 131 8.10 5.84 12.71
CA ASP A 131 7.01 6.71 12.26
C ASP A 131 6.98 6.87 10.73
N GLY A 132 7.87 6.17 10.02
CA GLY A 132 7.94 6.16 8.56
C GLY A 132 8.77 4.99 8.04
N ILE A 133 8.55 4.65 6.77
CA ILE A 133 9.19 3.52 6.10
C ILE A 133 9.24 3.75 4.58
N SER A 134 10.26 3.17 3.93
CA SER A 134 10.25 2.98 2.48
C SER A 134 9.90 1.53 2.16
N LEU A 135 8.92 1.36 1.29
CA LEU A 135 8.41 0.05 0.83
C LEU A 135 8.65 -0.11 -0.66
N LYS A 136 8.86 -1.34 -1.09
CA LYS A 136 9.07 -1.69 -2.48
C LYS A 136 8.35 -3.00 -2.85
N VAL A 137 7.68 -3.00 -3.99
CA VAL A 137 7.10 -4.19 -4.62
C VAL A 137 7.65 -4.29 -6.04
N SER A 138 8.18 -5.45 -6.40
CA SER A 138 8.61 -5.75 -7.77
C SER A 138 7.77 -6.88 -8.33
N ARG A 139 7.30 -6.72 -9.58
CA ARG A 139 6.62 -7.74 -10.38
C ARG A 139 7.54 -8.24 -11.47
N VAL A 140 7.67 -9.56 -11.58
CA VAL A 140 8.39 -10.23 -12.68
C VAL A 140 7.53 -11.42 -13.14
N ALA A 141 7.03 -11.35 -14.38
CA ALA A 141 6.22 -12.40 -15.00
C ALA A 141 5.02 -12.89 -14.14
N GLY A 142 4.40 -11.98 -13.35
CA GLY A 142 3.27 -12.31 -12.46
C GLY A 142 3.65 -12.77 -11.06
N ASP A 143 4.93 -12.90 -10.75
CA ASP A 143 5.44 -13.13 -9.41
C ASP A 143 5.87 -11.81 -8.75
N TYR A 144 5.71 -11.73 -7.44
CA TYR A 144 5.96 -10.51 -6.68
C TYR A 144 6.98 -10.72 -5.58
N SER A 145 7.90 -9.77 -5.44
CA SER A 145 8.75 -9.66 -4.26
C SER A 145 8.50 -8.35 -3.54
N VAL A 146 8.34 -8.42 -2.23
CA VAL A 146 8.06 -7.27 -1.36
C VAL A 146 9.23 -7.02 -0.43
N HIS A 147 9.66 -5.77 -0.34
CA HIS A 147 10.80 -5.35 0.48
C HIS A 147 10.45 -4.11 1.29
N ALA A 148 11.13 -3.94 2.41
CA ALA A 148 11.19 -2.70 3.19
C ALA A 148 12.64 -2.26 3.38
N LEU A 149 12.85 -0.96 3.45
CA LEU A 149 14.16 -0.39 3.78
C LEU A 149 14.32 -0.39 5.30
N LEU A 150 15.12 -1.31 5.82
CA LEU A 150 15.38 -1.47 7.25
C LEU A 150 16.87 -1.26 7.53
N SER A 151 17.19 -0.35 8.45
CA SER A 151 18.57 -0.04 8.83
C SER A 151 19.50 0.32 7.65
N GLY A 152 18.93 0.90 6.58
CA GLY A 152 19.65 1.30 5.37
C GLY A 152 19.72 0.25 4.25
N ASP A 153 19.22 -0.97 4.49
CA ASP A 153 19.22 -2.07 3.51
C ASP A 153 17.80 -2.52 3.11
N TRP A 154 17.62 -2.83 1.84
CA TRP A 154 16.39 -3.44 1.36
C TRP A 154 16.27 -4.88 1.84
N THR A 155 15.38 -5.12 2.79
CA THR A 155 15.11 -6.44 3.38
C THR A 155 13.87 -7.03 2.73
N GLN A 156 13.98 -8.26 2.21
CA GLN A 156 12.84 -8.99 1.65
C GLN A 156 11.87 -9.41 2.75
N LEU A 157 10.59 -9.04 2.59
CA LEU A 157 9.51 -9.42 3.50
C LEU A 157 8.75 -10.64 2.99
N ARG A 158 8.55 -10.73 1.67
CA ARG A 158 7.76 -11.79 1.06
C ARG A 158 8.11 -12.00 -0.41
N ILE A 159 7.93 -13.24 -0.86
CA ILE A 159 7.74 -13.60 -2.27
C ILE A 159 6.36 -14.23 -2.38
N CYS A 160 5.58 -13.86 -3.39
CA CYS A 160 4.23 -14.38 -3.60
C CYS A 160 3.83 -14.33 -5.07
N HIS A 161 2.75 -15.02 -5.39
CA HIS A 161 2.06 -15.00 -6.67
C HIS A 161 0.63 -14.50 -6.48
N LEU A 162 0.10 -13.76 -7.44
CA LEU A 162 -1.30 -13.37 -7.50
C LEU A 162 -2.01 -14.23 -8.54
N ALA A 163 -2.97 -15.04 -8.09
CA ALA A 163 -3.57 -16.11 -8.89
C ALA A 163 -4.27 -15.66 -10.19
N GLU A 164 -4.69 -14.39 -10.26
CA GLU A 164 -5.29 -13.81 -11.46
C GLU A 164 -4.26 -13.14 -12.38
N ASP A 165 -3.00 -13.04 -11.98
CA ASP A 165 -1.95 -12.40 -12.75
C ASP A 165 -1.32 -13.38 -13.75
N ASP A 166 -1.50 -13.11 -15.04
CA ASP A 166 -0.92 -13.90 -16.13
C ASP A 166 0.45 -13.39 -16.61
N GLY A 167 1.04 -12.41 -15.89
CA GLY A 167 2.32 -11.79 -16.25
C GLY A 167 2.25 -10.79 -17.41
N VAL A 168 1.12 -10.71 -18.12
CA VAL A 168 0.96 -9.91 -19.36
C VAL A 168 -0.02 -8.76 -19.17
N ARG A 169 -1.21 -9.04 -18.64
CA ARG A 169 -2.26 -8.03 -18.44
C ARG A 169 -1.80 -6.91 -17.50
N PRO A 170 -2.31 -5.68 -17.72
CA PRO A 170 -2.10 -4.60 -16.78
C PRO A 170 -2.67 -4.97 -15.39
N VAL A 171 -1.94 -4.60 -14.34
CA VAL A 171 -2.42 -4.58 -12.97
C VAL A 171 -2.53 -3.14 -12.50
N THR A 172 -3.32 -2.84 -11.47
CA THR A 172 -3.29 -1.52 -10.86
C THR A 172 -2.32 -1.54 -9.67
N ALA A 173 -1.44 -0.54 -9.58
CA ALA A 173 -0.47 -0.41 -8.50
C ALA A 173 -0.44 1.03 -7.98
N GLY A 174 -0.22 1.21 -6.69
CA GLY A 174 -0.19 2.54 -6.10
C GLY A 174 -0.13 2.54 -4.58
N LEU A 175 -0.59 3.67 -4.02
CA LEU A 175 -0.64 3.95 -2.60
C LEU A 175 -1.99 3.57 -2.01
N TYR A 176 -2.01 3.17 -0.75
CA TYR A 176 -3.25 3.00 0.01
C TYR A 176 -3.09 3.45 1.46
N ALA A 177 -4.21 3.78 2.11
CA ALA A 177 -4.29 4.03 3.54
C ALA A 177 -5.63 3.56 4.09
N CYS A 178 -5.67 3.03 5.33
CA CYS A 178 -6.89 2.59 5.98
C CYS A 178 -6.88 2.90 7.48
N SER A 179 -8.07 3.10 8.03
CA SER A 179 -8.31 3.30 9.47
C SER A 179 -9.49 2.44 9.93
N PRO A 180 -9.26 1.15 10.27
CA PRO A 180 -10.33 0.20 10.55
C PRO A 180 -11.18 0.54 11.77
N GLN A 181 -10.59 1.09 12.83
CA GLN A 181 -11.24 1.26 14.13
C GLN A 181 -11.80 2.67 14.37
N GLY A 182 -11.25 3.70 13.73
CA GLY A 182 -11.67 5.08 14.03
C GLY A 182 -11.18 6.09 13.01
N ALA A 183 -11.46 7.36 13.23
CA ALA A 183 -10.99 8.47 12.39
C ALA A 183 -9.82 9.21 13.04
N GLY A 184 -9.12 10.04 12.26
CA GLY A 184 -8.05 10.91 12.75
C GLY A 184 -6.64 10.48 12.35
N PHE A 185 -6.46 9.27 11.85
CA PHE A 185 -5.20 8.84 11.26
C PHE A 185 -4.80 9.71 10.07
N GLN A 186 -3.51 10.01 9.97
CA GLN A 186 -2.92 10.67 8.79
C GLN A 186 -1.67 9.93 8.33
N ALA A 187 -1.64 9.60 7.04
CA ALA A 187 -0.44 9.15 6.35
C ALA A 187 0.09 10.27 5.45
N THR A 188 1.41 10.42 5.39
CA THR A 188 2.07 11.35 4.46
C THR A 188 2.96 10.56 3.52
N PHE A 189 2.60 10.50 2.25
CA PHE A 189 3.42 9.90 1.20
C PHE A 189 4.35 10.94 0.63
N ARG A 190 5.65 10.78 0.87
CA ARG A 190 6.70 11.72 0.43
C ARG A 190 7.14 11.45 -1.00
N ARG A 191 7.06 10.20 -1.42
CA ARG A 191 7.46 9.79 -2.77
C ARG A 191 6.69 8.56 -3.23
N LEU A 192 6.39 8.53 -4.52
CA LEU A 192 5.96 7.37 -5.28
C LEU A 192 6.84 7.27 -6.54
N CYS A 193 7.51 6.13 -6.72
CA CYS A 193 8.30 5.85 -7.91
C CYS A 193 7.82 4.55 -8.56
N ILE A 194 7.59 4.55 -9.89
CA ILE A 194 7.27 3.36 -10.68
C ILE A 194 8.24 3.27 -11.85
N LEU A 195 8.92 2.14 -11.94
CA LEU A 195 9.91 1.78 -12.97
C LEU A 195 9.42 0.56 -13.74
N THR A 196 9.59 0.54 -15.06
CA THR A 196 9.31 -0.60 -15.95
C THR A 196 10.48 -0.93 -16.84
#